data_4c046ebab24d90378db1edf316882bf8
#
_entry.id   4c046ebab24d90378db1edf316882bf8
#
_cell.length_a   1.000
_cell.length_b   1.000
_cell.length_c   1.000
_cell.angle_alpha   90.00
_cell.angle_beta   90.00
_cell.angle_gamma   90.00
#
_symmetry.space_group_name_H-M   'P 1'
#
loop_
_entity.id
_entity.type
_entity.pdbx_description
1 polymer ?
#
loop_
_entity_poly.entity_id
_entity_poly.type
_entity_poly.pdbx_seq_one_letter_code
_entity_poly.pdbx_strand_id
1 'polypeptide(L)'
;MEKLIKLVGFWLCATIIILGLMGCDRLIGNSGDVVERVSDGDTIVVKDANGKNITVRFACVDAPEIAHTNKEKQSKISSDRNQFTWGVKAQERVQELVQQGGDRVTLNITDSDRYGRKVAEVRLKNGTFIQQVLLQEGLAKAYRPYLNKCPSKDLIQQAEAQAKNQKLGIWSDTKFVNPWEYRALYKK
;
A
#
# COMPACT_ATOMS: atom_id res chain seq x y z
N MET A 1 15.67 6.76 -67.00
CA MET A 1 14.34 6.62 -66.36
C MET A 1 14.35 5.56 -65.24
N GLU A 2 14.97 4.41 -65.41
CA GLU A 2 14.99 3.32 -64.40
C GLU A 2 15.66 3.69 -63.05
N LYS A 3 16.72 4.53 -63.07
CA LYS A 3 17.41 4.94 -61.86
C LYS A 3 16.61 5.91 -60.97
N LEU A 4 15.69 6.68 -61.59
CA LEU A 4 14.85 7.64 -60.86
C LEU A 4 13.72 6.92 -60.09
N ILE A 5 13.18 5.85 -60.70
CA ILE A 5 12.11 5.05 -60.09
C ILE A 5 12.60 4.28 -58.85
N LYS A 6 13.85 3.78 -58.88
CA LYS A 6 14.46 3.08 -57.74
C LYS A 6 14.74 4.01 -56.54
N LEU A 7 15.07 5.29 -56.81
CA LEU A 7 15.32 6.26 -55.74
C LEU A 7 14.02 6.67 -55.02
N VAL A 8 12.93 6.87 -55.77
CA VAL A 8 11.62 7.25 -55.21
C VAL A 8 11.02 6.10 -54.40
N GLY A 9 11.18 4.84 -54.83
CA GLY A 9 10.73 3.66 -54.10
C GLY A 9 11.45 3.46 -52.77
N PHE A 10 12.74 3.79 -52.70
CA PHE A 10 13.53 3.65 -51.46
C PHE A 10 13.14 4.69 -50.40
N TRP A 11 12.83 5.92 -50.82
CA TRP A 11 12.39 6.99 -49.92
C TRP A 11 10.95 6.75 -49.38
N LEU A 12 10.07 6.19 -50.16
CA LEU A 12 8.71 5.85 -49.74
C LEU A 12 8.68 4.70 -48.72
N CYS A 13 9.54 3.69 -48.84
CA CYS A 13 9.66 2.63 -47.82
C CYS A 13 10.28 3.15 -46.49
N ALA A 14 11.25 4.07 -46.56
CA ALA A 14 11.87 4.62 -45.37
C ALA A 14 10.90 5.50 -44.54
N THR A 15 10.01 6.25 -45.19
CA THR A 15 9.01 7.08 -44.51
C THR A 15 7.90 6.27 -43.82
N ILE A 16 7.51 5.13 -44.40
CA ILE A 16 6.50 4.24 -43.78
C ILE A 16 7.05 3.56 -42.53
N ILE A 17 8.34 3.22 -42.47
CA ILE A 17 8.98 2.60 -41.32
C ILE A 17 9.10 3.61 -40.14
N ILE A 18 9.34 4.89 -40.45
CA ILE A 18 9.46 5.94 -39.37
C ILE A 18 8.08 6.27 -38.76
N LEU A 19 6.99 6.24 -39.54
CA LEU A 19 5.64 6.45 -39.00
C LEU A 19 5.14 5.27 -38.16
N GLY A 20 5.67 4.05 -38.35
CA GLY A 20 5.31 2.87 -37.55
C GLY A 20 5.89 2.81 -36.14
N LEU A 21 6.92 3.61 -35.83
CA LEU A 21 7.59 3.61 -34.55
C LEU A 21 7.04 4.66 -33.55
N MET A 22 6.17 5.56 -33.99
CA MET A 22 5.56 6.58 -33.12
C MET A 22 4.22 6.17 -32.49
N GLY A 23 3.77 4.94 -32.67
CA GLY A 23 2.43 4.49 -32.29
C GLY A 23 2.29 3.59 -31.06
N CYS A 24 3.38 3.19 -30.38
CA CYS A 24 3.31 2.19 -29.31
C CYS A 24 3.39 2.72 -27.85
N ASP A 25 3.58 4.02 -27.63
CA ASP A 25 3.71 4.55 -26.25
C ASP A 25 2.38 4.89 -25.56
N ARG A 26 1.23 4.58 -26.17
CA ARG A 26 -0.09 4.96 -25.60
C ARG A 26 -0.91 3.82 -24.99
N LEU A 27 -0.38 2.63 -24.80
CA LEU A 27 -1.14 1.48 -24.27
C LEU A 27 -0.58 0.88 -22.95
N ILE A 28 0.32 1.55 -22.26
CA ILE A 28 0.51 1.24 -20.84
C ILE A 28 -0.62 1.96 -20.11
N GLY A 29 -1.81 1.38 -20.17
CA GLY A 29 -2.94 1.82 -19.37
C GLY A 29 -2.46 1.96 -17.93
N ASN A 30 -2.75 3.11 -17.32
CA ASN A 30 -2.43 3.42 -15.94
C ASN A 30 -3.32 2.53 -15.05
N SER A 31 -3.07 1.19 -15.11
CA SER A 31 -3.83 0.17 -14.40
C SER A 31 -3.58 0.29 -12.90
N GLY A 32 -4.62 0.20 -12.13
CA GLY A 32 -4.61 0.28 -10.68
C GLY A 32 -5.53 1.36 -10.14
N ASP A 33 -6.02 1.16 -8.92
CA ASP A 33 -6.87 2.10 -8.24
C ASP A 33 -6.06 3.31 -7.74
N VAL A 34 -6.62 4.52 -7.84
CA VAL A 34 -5.96 5.75 -7.37
C VAL A 34 -6.14 5.88 -5.87
N VAL A 35 -5.06 6.08 -5.15
CA VAL A 35 -5.13 6.36 -3.71
C VAL A 35 -5.50 7.83 -3.50
N GLU A 36 -6.68 8.07 -2.95
CA GLU A 36 -7.18 9.41 -2.62
C GLU A 36 -6.66 9.88 -1.25
N ARG A 37 -6.46 8.93 -0.32
CA ARG A 37 -6.03 9.25 1.03
C ARG A 37 -5.48 8.02 1.76
N VAL A 38 -4.43 8.22 2.52
CA VAL A 38 -3.96 7.30 3.56
C VAL A 38 -4.62 7.72 4.88
N SER A 39 -5.50 6.88 5.42
CA SER A 39 -6.26 7.19 6.64
C SER A 39 -5.43 6.96 7.90
N ASP A 40 -4.70 5.86 7.93
CA ASP A 40 -3.80 5.43 9.01
C ASP A 40 -2.75 4.44 8.47
N GLY A 41 -2.03 3.74 9.34
CA GLY A 41 -0.95 2.81 8.95
C GLY A 41 -1.40 1.54 8.24
N ASP A 42 -2.71 1.25 8.15
CA ASP A 42 -3.23 0.06 7.50
C ASP A 42 -4.60 0.24 6.83
N THR A 43 -4.98 1.49 6.60
CA THR A 43 -6.24 1.83 5.94
C THR A 43 -6.03 2.95 4.94
N ILE A 44 -6.43 2.72 3.69
CA ILE A 44 -6.43 3.71 2.61
C ILE A 44 -7.82 3.90 2.04
N VAL A 45 -8.05 5.02 1.39
CA VAL A 45 -9.21 5.26 0.53
C VAL A 45 -8.71 5.32 -0.90
N VAL A 46 -9.28 4.50 -1.76
CA VAL A 46 -8.98 4.46 -3.18
C VAL A 46 -10.20 4.84 -4.00
N LYS A 47 -9.96 5.37 -5.20
CA LYS A 47 -10.98 5.57 -6.22
C LYS A 47 -10.88 4.43 -7.23
N ASP A 48 -11.96 3.69 -7.40
CA ASP A 48 -12.05 2.62 -8.39
C ASP A 48 -12.17 3.16 -9.82
N ALA A 49 -12.17 2.25 -10.80
CA ALA A 49 -12.31 2.60 -12.22
C ALA A 49 -13.60 3.35 -12.55
N ASN A 50 -14.64 3.27 -11.71
CA ASN A 50 -15.91 3.97 -11.86
C ASN A 50 -15.93 5.32 -11.13
N GLY A 51 -14.82 5.72 -10.52
CA GLY A 51 -14.71 6.95 -9.75
C GLY A 51 -15.31 6.88 -8.34
N LYS A 52 -15.68 5.68 -7.84
CA LYS A 52 -16.25 5.49 -6.51
C LYS A 52 -15.15 5.32 -5.48
N ASN A 53 -15.28 6.03 -4.36
CA ASN A 53 -14.38 5.86 -3.22
C ASN A 53 -14.67 4.55 -2.47
N ILE A 54 -13.62 3.78 -2.27
CA ILE A 54 -13.63 2.51 -1.53
C ILE A 54 -12.62 2.61 -0.39
N THR A 55 -13.06 2.35 0.84
CA THR A 55 -12.16 2.20 1.98
C THR A 55 -11.58 0.79 1.99
N VAL A 56 -10.26 0.70 2.03
CA VAL A 56 -9.50 -0.55 2.01
C VAL A 56 -8.73 -0.69 3.31
N ARG A 57 -9.02 -1.74 4.06
CA ARG A 57 -8.24 -2.20 5.21
C ARG A 57 -7.19 -3.19 4.72
N PHE A 58 -5.95 -3.02 5.11
CA PHE A 58 -4.89 -3.95 4.75
C PHE A 58 -5.12 -5.31 5.39
N ALA A 59 -5.14 -6.34 4.55
CA ALA A 59 -5.31 -7.71 5.01
C ALA A 59 -4.13 -8.15 5.87
N CYS A 60 -4.42 -8.93 6.92
CA CYS A 60 -3.43 -9.72 7.66
C CYS A 60 -2.45 -8.95 8.54
N VAL A 61 -2.55 -7.64 8.57
CA VAL A 61 -1.74 -6.76 9.42
C VAL A 61 -2.62 -5.87 10.30
N ASP A 62 -2.02 -5.36 11.37
CA ASP A 62 -2.64 -4.40 12.27
C ASP A 62 -1.57 -3.38 12.66
N ALA A 63 -1.76 -2.13 12.25
CA ALA A 63 -0.85 -1.03 12.54
C ALA A 63 -1.26 -0.33 13.84
N PRO A 64 -0.33 0.35 14.51
CA PRO A 64 -0.65 1.20 15.65
C PRO A 64 -1.64 2.30 15.27
N GLU A 65 -2.48 2.67 16.23
CA GLU A 65 -3.51 3.69 16.04
C GLU A 65 -2.92 5.10 15.93
N ILE A 66 -3.64 5.99 15.24
CA ILE A 66 -3.37 7.43 15.23
C ILE A 66 -4.40 8.18 16.08
N ALA A 67 -4.07 9.39 16.51
CA ALA A 67 -5.01 10.25 17.21
C ALA A 67 -5.98 10.91 16.23
N HIS A 68 -7.27 10.68 16.39
CA HIS A 68 -8.33 11.23 15.55
C HIS A 68 -8.92 12.54 16.07
N THR A 69 -8.84 12.76 17.39
CA THR A 69 -9.44 13.93 18.06
C THR A 69 -8.39 14.80 18.72
N ASN A 70 -8.71 16.07 18.96
CA ASN A 70 -7.85 16.98 19.71
C ASN A 70 -7.59 16.48 21.15
N LYS A 71 -8.56 15.81 21.77
CA LYS A 71 -8.41 15.19 23.08
C LYS A 71 -7.36 14.08 23.06
N GLU A 72 -7.39 13.21 22.05
CA GLU A 72 -6.40 12.14 21.89
C GLU A 72 -5.00 12.71 21.60
N LYS A 73 -4.90 13.73 20.74
CA LYS A 73 -3.62 14.41 20.45
C LYS A 73 -2.98 15.03 21.69
N GLN A 74 -3.78 15.42 22.68
CA GLN A 74 -3.35 16.02 23.93
C GLN A 74 -3.27 15.00 25.07
N SER A 75 -3.47 13.70 24.79
CA SER A 75 -3.43 12.66 25.83
C SER A 75 -2.08 12.62 26.54
N LYS A 76 -2.14 12.56 27.88
CA LYS A 76 -0.96 12.39 28.73
C LYS A 76 -0.73 10.92 29.09
N ILE A 77 -1.64 10.02 28.67
CA ILE A 77 -1.55 8.58 28.91
C ILE A 77 -0.39 8.02 28.09
N SER A 78 0.48 7.27 28.73
CA SER A 78 1.70 6.75 28.08
C SER A 78 1.40 5.80 26.93
N SER A 79 0.38 4.92 27.07
CA SER A 79 -0.04 4.01 26.03
C SER A 79 -0.60 4.74 24.79
N ASP A 80 -1.37 5.83 24.99
CA ASP A 80 -1.90 6.64 23.88
C ASP A 80 -0.76 7.27 23.09
N ARG A 81 0.14 7.96 23.80
CA ARG A 81 1.29 8.60 23.16
C ARG A 81 2.17 7.61 22.41
N ASN A 82 2.35 6.42 22.97
CA ASN A 82 3.12 5.37 22.35
C ASN A 82 2.44 4.90 21.05
N GLN A 83 1.13 4.55 21.13
CA GLN A 83 0.35 4.13 19.96
C GLN A 83 0.37 5.21 18.87
N PHE A 84 0.06 6.45 19.22
CA PHE A 84 -0.06 7.54 18.25
C PHE A 84 1.30 7.88 17.60
N THR A 85 2.40 7.77 18.35
CA THR A 85 3.74 7.96 17.78
C THR A 85 4.06 6.91 16.71
N TRP A 86 3.80 5.64 17.00
CA TRP A 86 4.03 4.57 16.05
C TRP A 86 3.01 4.57 14.91
N GLY A 87 1.75 4.91 15.19
CA GLY A 87 0.70 5.04 14.18
C GLY A 87 1.01 6.11 13.14
N VAL A 88 1.50 7.28 13.57
CA VAL A 88 1.93 8.35 12.65
C VAL A 88 3.08 7.87 11.76
N LYS A 89 4.11 7.21 12.32
CA LYS A 89 5.21 6.66 11.53
C LYS A 89 4.74 5.64 10.50
N ALA A 90 3.80 4.76 10.88
CA ALA A 90 3.23 3.79 9.95
C ALA A 90 2.44 4.48 8.84
N GLN A 91 1.63 5.49 9.17
CA GLN A 91 0.86 6.28 8.21
C GLN A 91 1.77 7.02 7.23
N GLU A 92 2.79 7.72 7.74
CA GLU A 92 3.78 8.44 6.92
C GLU A 92 4.48 7.48 5.95
N ARG A 93 4.86 6.29 6.44
CA ARG A 93 5.50 5.28 5.59
C ARG A 93 4.59 4.79 4.46
N VAL A 94 3.31 4.57 4.74
CA VAL A 94 2.34 4.22 3.69
C VAL A 94 2.21 5.36 2.67
N GLN A 95 2.18 6.63 3.12
CA GLN A 95 2.13 7.79 2.24
C GLN A 95 3.36 7.84 1.31
N GLU A 96 4.57 7.66 1.85
CA GLU A 96 5.80 7.60 1.05
C GLU A 96 5.75 6.48 0.00
N LEU A 97 5.34 5.27 0.40
CA LEU A 97 5.23 4.13 -0.51
C LEU A 97 4.23 4.41 -1.64
N VAL A 98 3.06 4.94 -1.31
CA VAL A 98 2.02 5.30 -2.27
C VAL A 98 2.54 6.35 -3.25
N GLN A 99 3.19 7.42 -2.78
CA GLN A 99 3.80 8.45 -3.64
C GLN A 99 4.87 7.86 -4.57
N GLN A 100 5.75 6.99 -4.06
CA GLN A 100 6.75 6.27 -4.86
C GLN A 100 6.10 5.37 -5.93
N GLY A 101 4.90 4.86 -5.66
CA GLY A 101 4.09 4.07 -6.60
C GLY A 101 3.29 4.91 -7.61
N GLY A 102 3.41 6.25 -7.60
CA GLY A 102 2.64 7.15 -8.46
C GLY A 102 1.17 7.23 -8.08
N ASP A 103 0.87 7.17 -6.79
CA ASP A 103 -0.46 7.23 -6.17
C ASP A 103 -1.43 6.15 -6.68
N ARG A 104 -0.88 5.00 -7.11
CA ARG A 104 -1.67 3.88 -7.62
C ARG A 104 -1.30 2.57 -6.95
N VAL A 105 -2.33 1.77 -6.72
CA VAL A 105 -2.21 0.45 -6.10
C VAL A 105 -3.03 -0.58 -6.85
N THR A 106 -2.60 -1.84 -6.75
CA THR A 106 -3.38 -3.01 -7.14
C THR A 106 -3.89 -3.68 -5.88
N LEU A 107 -5.18 -3.99 -5.87
CA LEU A 107 -5.86 -4.61 -4.74
C LEU A 107 -6.14 -6.09 -5.03
N ASN A 108 -5.65 -6.97 -4.17
CA ASN A 108 -6.12 -8.35 -4.09
C ASN A 108 -7.14 -8.44 -2.93
N ILE A 109 -8.42 -8.22 -3.25
CA ILE A 109 -9.50 -8.21 -2.25
C ILE A 109 -9.76 -9.64 -1.78
N THR A 110 -9.62 -9.88 -0.49
CA THR A 110 -9.80 -11.19 0.16
C THR A 110 -11.10 -11.29 0.93
N ASP A 111 -11.67 -10.15 1.38
CA ASP A 111 -12.88 -10.13 2.21
C ASP A 111 -13.51 -8.71 2.21
N SER A 112 -14.63 -8.57 2.91
CA SER A 112 -15.22 -7.28 3.31
C SER A 112 -15.58 -7.36 4.78
N ASP A 113 -15.21 -6.34 5.55
CA ASP A 113 -15.50 -6.33 6.98
C ASP A 113 -16.94 -5.83 7.28
N ARG A 114 -17.31 -5.96 8.55
CA ARG A 114 -18.65 -5.56 9.03
C ARG A 114 -18.94 -4.05 8.90
N TYR A 115 -17.92 -3.23 8.64
CA TYR A 115 -18.05 -1.78 8.42
C TYR A 115 -18.12 -1.43 6.93
N GLY A 116 -18.12 -2.43 6.04
CA GLY A 116 -18.17 -2.24 4.59
C GLY A 116 -16.83 -1.91 3.94
N ARG A 117 -15.71 -1.94 4.70
CA ARG A 117 -14.39 -1.77 4.12
C ARG A 117 -14.01 -3.03 3.35
N LYS A 118 -13.32 -2.87 2.23
CA LYS A 118 -12.67 -4.00 1.56
C LYS A 118 -11.41 -4.40 2.31
N VAL A 119 -11.22 -5.69 2.54
CA VAL A 119 -10.00 -6.24 3.13
C VAL A 119 -9.15 -6.76 1.98
N ALA A 120 -7.94 -6.22 1.80
CA ALA A 120 -7.12 -6.53 0.64
C ALA A 120 -5.62 -6.59 0.95
N GLU A 121 -4.90 -7.41 0.18
CA GLU A 121 -3.47 -7.24 -0.02
C GLU A 121 -3.26 -6.10 -1.02
N VAL A 122 -2.34 -5.20 -0.71
CA VAL A 122 -2.12 -3.97 -1.47
C VAL A 122 -0.71 -3.95 -2.02
N ARG A 123 -0.58 -3.80 -3.34
CA ARG A 123 0.70 -3.74 -4.03
C ARG A 123 0.81 -2.46 -4.84
N LEU A 124 2.00 -1.88 -4.87
CA LEU A 124 2.35 -0.82 -5.80
C LEU A 124 2.48 -1.38 -7.22
N LYS A 125 2.48 -0.50 -8.22
CA LYS A 125 2.63 -0.88 -9.64
C LYS A 125 3.93 -1.68 -9.92
N ASN A 126 4.99 -1.42 -9.18
CA ASN A 126 6.27 -2.14 -9.29
C ASN A 126 6.29 -3.49 -8.57
N GLY A 127 5.16 -3.95 -8.02
CA GLY A 127 5.02 -5.20 -7.28
C GLY A 127 5.34 -5.12 -5.79
N THR A 128 5.80 -3.98 -5.27
CA THR A 128 6.07 -3.80 -3.83
C THR A 128 4.82 -4.10 -3.02
N PHE A 129 4.90 -5.04 -2.10
CA PHE A 129 3.81 -5.43 -1.21
C PHE A 129 3.85 -4.57 0.06
N ILE A 130 2.91 -3.63 0.19
CA ILE A 130 2.93 -2.61 1.25
C ILE A 130 2.94 -3.24 2.64
N GLN A 131 2.10 -4.26 2.89
CA GLN A 131 2.05 -4.93 4.18
C GLN A 131 3.38 -5.60 4.57
N GLN A 132 4.07 -6.18 3.58
CA GLN A 132 5.38 -6.78 3.80
C GLN A 132 6.40 -5.72 4.23
N VAL A 133 6.43 -4.57 3.58
CA VAL A 133 7.34 -3.47 3.94
C VAL A 133 7.08 -2.98 5.36
N LEU A 134 5.81 -2.74 5.72
CA LEU A 134 5.44 -2.30 7.07
C LEU A 134 5.88 -3.30 8.14
N LEU A 135 5.73 -4.59 7.87
CA LEU A 135 6.17 -5.63 8.80
C LEU A 135 7.70 -5.70 8.90
N GLN A 136 8.43 -5.63 7.77
CA GLN A 136 9.89 -5.65 7.74
C GLN A 136 10.52 -4.47 8.49
N GLU A 137 9.88 -3.31 8.43
CA GLU A 137 10.32 -2.11 9.13
C GLU A 137 9.81 -2.04 10.59
N GLY A 138 8.99 -3.01 11.01
CA GLY A 138 8.39 -3.06 12.34
C GLY A 138 7.39 -1.93 12.59
N LEU A 139 6.62 -1.54 11.58
CA LEU A 139 5.59 -0.50 11.65
C LEU A 139 4.17 -1.08 11.77
N ALA A 140 4.03 -2.38 11.65
CA ALA A 140 2.80 -3.13 11.85
C ALA A 140 3.09 -4.50 12.46
N LYS A 141 2.05 -5.19 12.90
CA LYS A 141 2.10 -6.59 13.36
C LYS A 141 1.22 -7.48 12.51
N ALA A 142 1.60 -8.74 12.35
CA ALA A 142 0.73 -9.74 11.74
C ALA A 142 -0.51 -9.98 12.62
N TYR A 143 -1.70 -9.84 12.04
CA TYR A 143 -2.95 -10.04 12.74
C TYR A 143 -3.36 -11.52 12.69
N ARG A 144 -2.96 -12.25 13.72
CA ARG A 144 -3.06 -13.72 13.81
C ARG A 144 -4.45 -14.29 13.54
N PRO A 145 -5.58 -13.69 14.03
CA PRO A 145 -6.90 -14.26 13.83
C PRO A 145 -7.30 -14.46 12.36
N TYR A 146 -6.74 -13.65 11.44
CA TYR A 146 -7.05 -13.74 10.01
C TYR A 146 -5.90 -14.26 9.16
N LEU A 147 -4.75 -14.59 9.76
CA LEU A 147 -3.54 -14.96 9.04
C LEU A 147 -3.72 -16.18 8.10
N ASN A 148 -4.59 -17.13 8.47
CA ASN A 148 -4.88 -18.29 7.64
C ASN A 148 -5.69 -17.98 6.37
N LYS A 149 -6.31 -16.79 6.31
CA LYS A 149 -7.04 -16.30 5.13
C LYS A 149 -6.15 -15.48 4.18
N CYS A 150 -4.87 -15.28 4.53
CA CYS A 150 -3.95 -14.43 3.81
C CYS A 150 -3.31 -15.18 2.64
N PRO A 151 -3.50 -14.74 1.39
CA PRO A 151 -2.82 -15.36 0.25
C PRO A 151 -1.29 -15.34 0.40
N SER A 152 -0.73 -14.22 0.91
CA SER A 152 0.72 -14.05 1.12
C SER A 152 1.16 -14.33 2.56
N LYS A 153 0.53 -15.31 3.25
CA LYS A 153 0.78 -15.63 4.66
C LYS A 153 2.27 -15.80 4.98
N ASP A 154 3.00 -16.53 4.14
CA ASP A 154 4.41 -16.85 4.41
C ASP A 154 5.28 -15.60 4.34
N LEU A 155 5.02 -14.68 3.39
CA LEU A 155 5.71 -13.39 3.30
C LEU A 155 5.43 -12.52 4.54
N ILE A 156 4.19 -12.49 5.02
CA ILE A 156 3.77 -11.78 6.23
C ILE A 156 4.54 -12.30 7.46
N GLN A 157 4.59 -13.62 7.64
CA GLN A 157 5.26 -14.24 8.78
C GLN A 157 6.77 -14.04 8.74
N GLN A 158 7.38 -14.19 7.57
CA GLN A 158 8.81 -13.99 7.38
C GLN A 158 9.22 -12.54 7.65
N ALA A 159 8.47 -11.57 7.12
CA ALA A 159 8.72 -10.15 7.31
C ALA A 159 8.65 -9.76 8.79
N GLU A 160 7.60 -10.19 9.50
CA GLU A 160 7.46 -9.94 10.93
C GLU A 160 8.60 -10.58 11.75
N ALA A 161 8.95 -11.85 11.46
CA ALA A 161 10.03 -12.55 12.15
C ALA A 161 11.38 -11.83 11.97
N GLN A 162 11.66 -11.35 10.76
CA GLN A 162 12.87 -10.57 10.47
C GLN A 162 12.93 -9.29 11.31
N ALA A 163 11.88 -8.47 11.31
CA ALA A 163 11.83 -7.23 12.09
C ALA A 163 11.98 -7.51 13.60
N LYS A 164 11.32 -8.55 14.10
CA LYS A 164 11.42 -8.96 15.51
C LYS A 164 12.84 -9.37 15.90
N ASN A 165 13.51 -10.18 15.08
CA ASN A 165 14.89 -10.63 15.33
C ASN A 165 15.88 -9.47 15.32
N GLN A 166 15.65 -8.47 14.46
CA GLN A 166 16.48 -7.28 14.33
C GLN A 166 16.06 -6.15 15.29
N LYS A 167 15.00 -6.35 16.08
CA LYS A 167 14.42 -5.35 16.99
C LYS A 167 14.08 -4.03 16.29
N LEU A 168 13.52 -4.09 15.07
CA LEU A 168 13.14 -2.91 14.30
C LEU A 168 11.79 -2.35 14.75
N GLY A 169 11.64 -1.04 14.62
CA GLY A 169 10.39 -0.35 14.88
C GLY A 169 9.79 -0.66 16.25
N ILE A 170 8.52 -1.07 16.28
CA ILE A 170 7.79 -1.44 17.50
C ILE A 170 8.45 -2.57 18.30
N TRP A 171 9.30 -3.38 17.67
CA TRP A 171 10.00 -4.49 18.34
C TRP A 171 11.18 -4.03 19.19
N SER A 172 11.65 -2.80 19.00
CA SER A 172 12.66 -2.16 19.89
C SER A 172 12.03 -1.50 21.10
N ASP A 173 10.72 -1.26 21.08
CA ASP A 173 10.01 -0.51 22.12
C ASP A 173 9.37 -1.45 23.15
N THR A 174 9.99 -1.52 24.32
CA THR A 174 9.52 -2.37 25.43
C THR A 174 8.18 -1.93 26.03
N LYS A 175 7.71 -0.72 25.71
CA LYS A 175 6.43 -0.17 26.19
C LYS A 175 5.33 -0.30 25.15
N PHE A 176 5.62 -0.87 23.97
CA PHE A 176 4.65 -1.01 22.93
C PHE A 176 3.52 -1.97 23.32
N VAL A 177 2.28 -1.50 23.18
CA VAL A 177 1.06 -2.30 23.36
C VAL A 177 0.54 -2.70 21.98
N ASN A 178 0.13 -3.95 21.80
CA ASN A 178 -0.42 -4.38 20.51
C ASN A 178 -1.68 -3.56 20.15
N PRO A 179 -1.90 -3.20 18.88
CA PRO A 179 -3.03 -2.37 18.48
C PRO A 179 -4.39 -2.93 18.93
N TRP A 180 -4.59 -4.25 18.82
CA TRP A 180 -5.84 -4.91 19.28
C TRP A 180 -6.01 -4.88 20.79
N GLU A 181 -4.93 -4.96 21.58
CA GLU A 181 -4.94 -4.82 23.04
C GLU A 181 -5.22 -3.37 23.42
N TYR A 182 -4.57 -2.42 22.75
CA TYR A 182 -4.82 -1.00 22.95
C TYR A 182 -6.30 -0.65 22.72
N ARG A 183 -6.89 -1.09 21.60
CA ARG A 183 -8.32 -0.89 21.35
C ARG A 183 -9.22 -1.55 22.40
N ALA A 184 -8.79 -2.66 22.98
CA ALA A 184 -9.55 -3.32 24.05
C ALA A 184 -9.63 -2.49 25.33
N LEU A 185 -8.64 -1.63 25.63
CA LEU A 185 -8.65 -0.74 26.80
C LEU A 185 -9.78 0.30 26.74
N TYR A 186 -10.26 0.64 25.54
CA TYR A 186 -11.27 1.68 25.29
C TYR A 186 -12.63 1.13 24.83
N LYS A 187 -12.76 -0.20 24.67
CA LYS A 187 -14.07 -0.81 24.46
C LYS A 187 -14.87 -0.79 25.77
N LYS A 188 -15.89 0.05 25.79
CA LYS A 188 -16.98 -0.01 26.80
C LYS A 188 -18.04 -1.00 26.38
#